data_6cc68b81e549b78c609d595a2dfcbd4c
#
_entry.id   6cc68b81e549b78c609d595a2dfcbd4c
#
_cell.length_a   1.000
_cell.length_b   1.000
_cell.length_c   1.000
_cell.angle_alpha   90.00
_cell.angle_beta   90.00
_cell.angle_gamma   90.00
#
_symmetry.space_group_name_H-M   'P 1'
#
loop_
_entity.id
_entity.type
_entity.pdbx_description
1 polymer ?
#
loop_
_entity_poly.entity_id
_entity_poly.type
_entity_poly.pdbx_seq_one_letter_code
_entity_poly.pdbx_strand_id
1 'polypeptide(L)'
;MVEMPSWWRLACAFAAARCASGLRAPARRAAPRAPRRASASEGTILEAREVANKKAERRRIASSPTFFRTHGDFKEEQAVVQEKMLAEMKSTLLDSMRAGTFETSRGEGNAAVTFRLAQEYGMCWGAERSIELALAATEKYPDKRKHITNELLHNPGVNNMLADAGVEFVDKTADGGKRFDDVSPGDVVILPAFGATLAEMQHFDDMGVTTVDTTCPWVTKVWNVVDKQVAKGMTTVIHGKYAHEEAIATASYCDNYIMVKNIDEAEYVCRYILNPTPEGKEALLAKFAKAMSKGFDPDVHLAKVGLANQTTMYKKETQAIGKLFELTMIQKYPEDASDRFVAFDTICDATQVRQDAIQEMIQDPKVDELDFILVVGGFDSSNTAHLVEIPHDAGKTVFHINEGDCIREDNSVKHRLLNGDVVIENDWLPTDRPLKIGVTSGASTPDAYVQDALERLVLLKAAISPAA
;
A
#
# COMPACT_ATOMS: atom_id res chain seq x y z
N MET A 1 -5.34 -6.21 49.51
CA MET A 1 -4.12 -5.83 48.73
C MET A 1 -3.71 -7.08 47.98
N VAL A 2 -4.14 -7.20 46.74
CA VAL A 2 -3.73 -8.29 45.85
C VAL A 2 -2.46 -7.80 45.15
N GLU A 3 -1.37 -8.55 45.27
CA GLU A 3 -0.11 -8.20 44.61
C GLU A 3 -0.28 -8.24 43.11
N MET A 4 -0.06 -7.10 42.44
CA MET A 4 -0.04 -7.02 41.01
C MET A 4 1.11 -7.82 40.41
N PRO A 5 0.91 -8.55 39.29
CA PRO A 5 1.98 -9.30 38.63
C PRO A 5 3.14 -8.41 38.22
N SER A 6 4.35 -8.90 38.30
CA SER A 6 5.61 -8.16 38.10
C SER A 6 5.76 -7.48 36.73
N TRP A 7 5.08 -7.95 35.71
CA TRP A 7 5.12 -7.39 34.38
C TRP A 7 4.30 -6.09 34.20
N TRP A 8 3.32 -5.83 35.09
CA TRP A 8 2.58 -4.57 35.13
C TRP A 8 3.48 -3.39 35.54
N ARG A 9 4.46 -3.66 36.39
CA ARG A 9 5.46 -2.66 36.79
C ARG A 9 6.45 -2.32 35.67
N LEU A 10 6.72 -3.26 34.75
CA LEU A 10 7.55 -3.02 33.57
C LEU A 10 6.81 -2.21 32.51
N ALA A 11 5.55 -2.47 32.24
CA ALA A 11 4.76 -1.70 31.26
C ALA A 11 4.61 -0.23 31.69
N CYS A 12 4.29 0.03 32.95
CA CYS A 12 4.24 1.41 33.48
C CYS A 12 5.61 2.09 33.50
N ALA A 13 6.71 1.34 33.69
CA ALA A 13 8.07 1.90 33.66
C ALA A 13 8.50 2.27 32.23
N PHE A 14 8.07 1.51 31.21
CA PHE A 14 8.36 1.83 29.81
C PHE A 14 7.54 3.03 29.29
N ALA A 15 6.27 3.16 29.68
CA ALA A 15 5.47 4.34 29.35
C ALA A 15 6.00 5.61 30.03
N ALA A 16 6.40 5.51 31.30
CA ALA A 16 7.02 6.63 32.04
C ALA A 16 8.42 6.99 31.49
N ALA A 17 9.19 6.00 30.98
CA ALA A 17 10.51 6.25 30.40
C ALA A 17 10.41 6.96 29.03
N ARG A 18 9.38 6.69 28.22
CA ARG A 18 9.14 7.44 26.98
C ARG A 18 8.68 8.89 27.24
N CYS A 19 7.91 9.15 28.29
CA CYS A 19 7.55 10.52 28.68
C CYS A 19 8.70 11.29 29.36
N ALA A 20 9.69 10.60 29.99
CA ALA A 20 10.83 11.22 30.65
C ALA A 20 12.05 11.45 29.74
N SER A 21 12.14 10.78 28.59
CA SER A 21 13.22 10.96 27.62
C SER A 21 12.99 12.07 26.60
N GLY A 22 12.07 12.99 26.87
CA GLY A 22 11.87 14.25 26.16
C GLY A 22 13.05 15.23 26.21
N LEU A 23 14.25 14.77 26.52
CA LEU A 23 15.50 15.47 26.25
C LEU A 23 15.88 15.27 24.78
N ARG A 24 15.28 16.10 23.93
CA ARG A 24 15.78 16.34 22.58
C ARG A 24 17.27 16.61 22.65
N ALA A 25 18.06 15.76 22.04
CA ALA A 25 19.40 16.14 21.64
C ALA A 25 19.31 17.48 20.90
N PRO A 26 20.21 18.44 21.13
CA PRO A 26 20.12 19.72 20.45
C PRO A 26 20.23 19.44 18.94
N ALA A 27 19.13 19.66 18.22
CA ALA A 27 19.13 19.66 16.78
C ALA A 27 20.28 20.57 16.33
N ARG A 28 21.27 20.05 15.63
CA ARG A 28 22.24 20.87 14.93
C ARG A 28 21.41 21.79 14.05
N ARG A 29 21.37 23.07 14.41
CA ARG A 29 20.76 24.13 13.59
C ARG A 29 21.40 23.99 12.22
N ALA A 30 20.61 23.47 11.25
CA ALA A 30 20.95 23.64 9.86
C ALA A 30 21.11 25.14 9.61
N ALA A 31 22.19 25.54 8.96
CA ALA A 31 22.39 26.89 8.54
C ALA A 31 21.16 27.36 7.75
N PRO A 32 20.70 28.62 7.93
CA PRO A 32 19.55 29.12 7.20
C PRO A 32 19.83 29.01 5.69
N ARG A 33 19.04 28.16 5.02
CA ARG A 33 19.04 28.09 3.55
C ARG A 33 18.70 29.46 3.01
N ALA A 34 19.53 29.97 2.11
CA ALA A 34 19.19 31.15 1.31
C ALA A 34 17.81 30.91 0.63
N PRO A 35 16.95 31.96 0.55
CA PRO A 35 15.66 31.79 -0.09
C PRO A 35 15.88 31.39 -1.56
N ARG A 36 15.51 30.13 -1.89
CA ARG A 36 15.46 29.68 -3.28
C ARG A 36 14.44 30.57 -4.01
N ARG A 37 14.87 31.19 -5.10
CA ARG A 37 13.95 31.81 -6.05
C ARG A 37 13.03 30.71 -6.58
N ALA A 38 11.76 30.78 -6.22
CA ALA A 38 10.72 29.96 -6.81
C ALA A 38 10.57 30.34 -8.29
N SER A 39 11.33 29.69 -9.17
CA SER A 39 10.86 29.52 -10.53
C SER A 39 9.88 28.35 -10.47
N ALA A 40 8.61 28.61 -10.73
CA ALA A 40 7.64 27.55 -10.95
C ALA A 40 8.06 26.80 -12.23
N SER A 41 8.93 25.82 -12.10
CA SER A 41 9.17 24.85 -13.17
C SER A 41 7.97 23.89 -13.15
N GLU A 42 7.29 23.78 -14.27
CA GLU A 42 6.31 22.73 -14.51
C GLU A 42 6.97 21.38 -14.22
N GLY A 43 6.30 20.49 -13.48
CA GLY A 43 6.85 19.20 -13.17
C GLY A 43 7.08 18.41 -14.45
N THR A 44 8.25 17.80 -14.55
CA THR A 44 8.62 17.01 -15.73
C THR A 44 7.89 15.66 -15.66
N ILE A 45 6.92 15.44 -16.52
CA ILE A 45 6.44 14.09 -16.80
C ILE A 45 7.50 13.43 -17.66
N LEU A 46 8.21 12.46 -17.09
CA LEU A 46 9.21 11.70 -17.83
C LEU A 46 8.53 10.82 -18.88
N GLU A 47 8.90 11.00 -20.13
CA GLU A 47 8.52 10.07 -21.20
C GLU A 47 9.61 9.01 -21.37
N ALA A 48 9.21 7.73 -21.44
CA ALA A 48 10.15 6.66 -21.71
C ALA A 48 10.71 6.82 -23.12
N ARG A 49 12.03 6.60 -23.29
CA ARG A 49 12.61 6.46 -24.62
C ARG A 49 11.97 5.30 -25.34
N GLU A 50 11.66 5.49 -26.62
CA GLU A 50 11.19 4.39 -27.46
C GLU A 50 12.28 3.32 -27.55
N VAL A 51 11.91 2.11 -27.19
CA VAL A 51 12.76 0.92 -27.25
C VAL A 51 11.99 -0.22 -27.90
N ALA A 52 12.66 -0.98 -28.75
CA ALA A 52 12.05 -2.09 -29.45
C ALA A 52 11.54 -3.21 -28.51
N ASN A 53 12.08 -3.28 -27.29
CA ASN A 53 11.71 -4.27 -26.30
C ASN A 53 11.88 -3.72 -24.87
N LYS A 54 10.78 -3.29 -24.26
CA LYS A 54 10.72 -2.74 -22.91
C LYS A 54 11.24 -3.70 -21.85
N LYS A 55 10.97 -5.00 -22.03
CA LYS A 55 11.48 -6.04 -21.13
C LYS A 55 13.00 -6.16 -21.18
N ALA A 56 13.59 -6.11 -22.37
CA ALA A 56 15.03 -6.17 -22.53
C ALA A 56 15.69 -4.94 -21.90
N GLU A 57 15.11 -3.75 -22.10
CA GLU A 57 15.60 -2.50 -21.52
C GLU A 57 15.52 -2.54 -19.98
N ARG A 58 14.39 -2.93 -19.41
CA ARG A 58 14.26 -3.10 -17.94
C ARG A 58 15.32 -4.03 -17.38
N ARG A 59 15.60 -5.17 -18.07
CA ARG A 59 16.64 -6.12 -17.65
C ARG A 59 18.05 -5.54 -17.77
N ARG A 60 18.31 -4.78 -18.82
CA ARG A 60 19.59 -4.09 -19.00
C ARG A 60 19.86 -3.16 -17.84
N ILE A 61 18.90 -2.28 -17.50
CA ILE A 61 18.99 -1.35 -16.36
C ILE A 61 19.20 -2.12 -15.05
N ALA A 62 18.39 -3.14 -14.80
CA ALA A 62 18.49 -3.96 -13.59
C ALA A 62 19.80 -4.78 -13.49
N SER A 63 20.60 -4.83 -14.55
CA SER A 63 21.92 -5.47 -14.57
C SER A 63 23.07 -4.45 -14.42
N SER A 64 22.75 -3.16 -14.26
CA SER A 64 23.74 -2.12 -14.01
C SER A 64 24.47 -2.33 -12.68
N PRO A 65 25.80 -2.05 -12.61
CA PRO A 65 26.54 -2.12 -11.34
C PRO A 65 26.04 -1.17 -10.26
N THR A 66 25.28 -0.14 -10.65
CA THR A 66 24.68 0.84 -9.74
C THR A 66 23.25 0.48 -9.32
N PHE A 67 22.75 -0.70 -9.74
CA PHE A 67 21.36 -1.12 -9.48
C PHE A 67 21.35 -2.27 -8.46
N PHE A 68 20.79 -2.02 -7.27
CA PHE A 68 20.70 -2.94 -6.14
C PHE A 68 19.25 -3.32 -5.88
N ARG A 69 18.95 -4.58 -5.61
CA ARG A 69 17.59 -5.05 -5.39
C ARG A 69 17.43 -6.28 -4.49
N THR A 70 18.52 -6.81 -3.97
CA THR A 70 18.51 -8.05 -3.18
C THR A 70 19.16 -7.83 -1.81
N HIS A 71 18.75 -8.61 -0.82
CA HIS A 71 19.44 -8.63 0.49
C HIS A 71 20.93 -8.98 0.35
N GLY A 72 21.29 -9.73 -0.71
CA GLY A 72 22.68 -10.05 -1.02
C GLY A 72 23.56 -8.84 -1.32
N ASP A 73 22.95 -7.73 -1.76
CA ASP A 73 23.64 -6.47 -2.04
C ASP A 73 23.95 -5.68 -0.76
N PHE A 74 23.34 -6.06 0.39
CA PHE A 74 23.38 -5.36 1.69
C PHE A 74 23.72 -6.29 2.86
N LYS A 75 24.62 -7.26 2.65
CA LYS A 75 24.93 -8.28 3.67
C LYS A 75 25.51 -7.73 4.96
N GLU A 76 26.30 -6.68 4.86
CA GLU A 76 26.99 -6.08 6.00
C GLU A 76 26.02 -5.26 6.87
N GLU A 77 24.97 -4.69 6.26
CA GLU A 77 23.99 -3.85 6.90
C GLU A 77 22.85 -4.63 7.57
N GLN A 78 22.66 -5.90 7.19
CA GLN A 78 21.50 -6.72 7.61
C GLN A 78 21.32 -6.80 9.13
N ALA A 79 22.40 -6.98 9.90
CA ALA A 79 22.28 -7.12 11.35
C ALA A 79 21.72 -5.86 12.01
N VAL A 80 22.20 -4.68 11.61
CA VAL A 80 21.73 -3.38 12.12
C VAL A 80 20.28 -3.14 11.71
N VAL A 81 19.95 -3.45 10.46
CA VAL A 81 18.58 -3.30 9.94
C VAL A 81 17.59 -4.20 10.69
N GLN A 82 17.96 -5.46 10.94
CA GLN A 82 17.11 -6.39 11.69
C GLN A 82 16.88 -5.91 13.13
N GLU A 83 17.90 -5.37 13.80
CA GLU A 83 17.77 -4.80 15.13
C GLU A 83 16.78 -3.62 15.14
N LYS A 84 16.89 -2.70 14.18
CA LYS A 84 15.95 -1.58 14.01
C LYS A 84 14.52 -2.07 13.74
N MET A 85 14.35 -3.03 12.82
CA MET A 85 13.05 -3.60 12.50
C MET A 85 12.38 -4.26 13.71
N LEU A 86 13.15 -4.99 14.53
CA LEU A 86 12.66 -5.60 15.77
C LEU A 86 12.22 -4.53 16.79
N ALA A 87 13.00 -3.47 16.94
CA ALA A 87 12.70 -2.42 17.91
C ALA A 87 11.49 -1.56 17.53
N GLU A 88 11.30 -1.26 16.23
CA GLU A 88 10.34 -0.26 15.78
C GLU A 88 9.06 -0.85 15.17
N MET A 89 9.07 -2.13 14.74
CA MET A 89 8.00 -2.69 13.94
C MET A 89 7.33 -3.94 14.51
N LYS A 90 7.99 -4.66 15.44
CA LYS A 90 7.43 -5.88 16.02
C LYS A 90 6.65 -5.59 17.29
N SER A 91 5.74 -6.49 17.65
CA SER A 91 4.85 -6.39 18.80
C SER A 91 4.83 -7.69 19.58
N THR A 92 5.31 -7.65 20.82
CA THR A 92 5.22 -8.79 21.75
C THR A 92 3.78 -9.11 22.16
N LEU A 93 2.91 -8.10 22.22
CA LEU A 93 1.49 -8.27 22.49
C LEU A 93 0.81 -9.09 21.37
N LEU A 94 0.98 -8.66 20.12
CA LEU A 94 0.36 -9.32 18.98
C LEU A 94 0.95 -10.72 18.75
N ASP A 95 2.26 -10.91 18.99
CA ASP A 95 2.88 -12.24 18.94
C ASP A 95 2.29 -13.17 19.99
N SER A 96 2.02 -12.69 21.20
CA SER A 96 1.36 -13.48 22.25
C SER A 96 -0.08 -13.83 21.88
N MET A 97 -0.81 -12.94 21.21
CA MET A 97 -2.16 -13.21 20.73
C MET A 97 -2.17 -14.24 19.59
N ARG A 98 -1.22 -14.18 18.66
CA ARG A 98 -1.03 -15.20 17.60
C ARG A 98 -0.72 -16.58 18.16
N ALA A 99 0.15 -16.63 19.19
CA ALA A 99 0.49 -17.89 19.85
C ALA A 99 -0.65 -18.50 20.68
N GLY A 100 -1.68 -17.71 21.01
CA GLY A 100 -2.83 -18.08 21.80
C GLY A 100 -4.11 -18.28 21.00
N THR A 101 -5.15 -17.57 21.41
CA THR A 101 -6.51 -17.69 20.86
C THR A 101 -6.92 -16.56 19.92
N PHE A 102 -6.00 -15.69 19.55
CA PHE A 102 -6.27 -14.42 18.84
C PHE A 102 -7.19 -13.46 19.61
N GLU A 103 -7.40 -13.71 20.91
CA GLU A 103 -8.17 -12.85 21.80
C GLU A 103 -7.33 -12.43 23.00
N THR A 104 -7.55 -11.22 23.48
CA THR A 104 -7.01 -10.74 24.74
C THR A 104 -7.96 -9.74 25.38
N SER A 105 -8.02 -9.72 26.72
CA SER A 105 -8.80 -8.74 27.48
C SER A 105 -7.89 -7.90 28.35
N ARG A 106 -8.21 -6.62 28.48
CA ARG A 106 -7.51 -5.62 29.29
C ARG A 106 -8.53 -4.81 30.10
N GLY A 107 -8.12 -4.35 31.30
CA GLY A 107 -9.00 -3.61 32.19
C GLY A 107 -9.99 -4.49 32.93
N GLU A 108 -10.83 -3.88 33.78
CA GLU A 108 -11.84 -4.53 34.59
C GLU A 108 -13.13 -3.72 34.60
N GLY A 109 -14.28 -4.38 34.88
CA GLY A 109 -15.59 -3.72 34.94
C GLY A 109 -15.91 -2.99 33.62
N ASN A 110 -16.42 -1.77 33.74
CA ASN A 110 -16.78 -0.94 32.57
C ASN A 110 -15.56 -0.50 31.73
N ALA A 111 -14.36 -0.52 32.31
CA ALA A 111 -13.11 -0.22 31.61
C ALA A 111 -12.55 -1.43 30.84
N ALA A 112 -13.14 -2.60 30.94
CA ALA A 112 -12.66 -3.79 30.25
C ALA A 112 -12.82 -3.66 28.73
N VAL A 113 -11.77 -4.05 27.99
CA VAL A 113 -11.77 -4.14 26.54
C VAL A 113 -11.28 -5.53 26.15
N THR A 114 -12.07 -6.24 25.35
CA THR A 114 -11.67 -7.50 24.73
C THR A 114 -11.39 -7.25 23.26
N PHE A 115 -10.17 -7.58 22.82
CA PHE A 115 -9.78 -7.54 21.43
C PHE A 115 -9.81 -8.94 20.82
N ARG A 116 -10.33 -9.04 19.62
CA ARG A 116 -10.28 -10.23 18.78
C ARG A 116 -9.59 -9.89 17.48
N LEU A 117 -8.44 -10.51 17.21
CA LEU A 117 -7.70 -10.31 15.97
C LEU A 117 -8.25 -11.17 14.85
N ALA A 118 -8.24 -10.64 13.63
CA ALA A 118 -8.32 -11.46 12.43
C ALA A 118 -7.13 -12.44 12.40
N GLN A 119 -7.31 -13.65 11.85
CA GLN A 119 -6.23 -14.65 11.82
C GLN A 119 -5.05 -14.23 10.98
N GLU A 120 -5.30 -13.43 9.93
CA GLU A 120 -4.26 -12.83 9.08
C GLU A 120 -4.41 -11.30 9.09
N TYR A 121 -3.37 -10.61 9.52
CA TYR A 121 -3.28 -9.15 9.64
C TYR A 121 -1.81 -8.70 9.65
N GLY A 122 -1.56 -7.39 9.71
CA GLY A 122 -0.24 -6.83 9.89
C GLY A 122 0.60 -6.82 8.61
N MET A 123 1.88 -6.50 8.78
CA MET A 123 2.79 -6.29 7.67
C MET A 123 3.06 -7.59 6.89
N CYS A 124 3.00 -7.51 5.56
CA CYS A 124 3.33 -8.64 4.70
C CYS A 124 4.84 -8.72 4.43
N TRP A 125 5.32 -9.92 4.05
CA TRP A 125 6.72 -10.12 3.69
C TRP A 125 7.22 -9.15 2.61
N GLY A 126 6.41 -8.80 1.61
CA GLY A 126 6.80 -7.87 0.56
C GLY A 126 7.04 -6.45 1.07
N ALA A 127 6.20 -5.98 1.99
CA ALA A 127 6.36 -4.69 2.67
C ALA A 127 7.60 -4.71 3.58
N GLU A 128 7.76 -5.75 4.40
CA GLU A 128 8.91 -5.95 5.29
C GLU A 128 10.23 -5.89 4.50
N ARG A 129 10.33 -6.68 3.42
CA ARG A 129 11.49 -6.67 2.51
C ARG A 129 11.77 -5.27 1.94
N SER A 130 10.75 -4.52 1.56
CA SER A 130 10.93 -3.18 0.99
C SER A 130 11.51 -2.21 2.01
N ILE A 131 11.05 -2.28 3.26
CA ILE A 131 11.57 -1.49 4.38
C ILE A 131 13.01 -1.88 4.68
N GLU A 132 13.30 -3.19 4.77
CA GLU A 132 14.66 -3.69 5.02
C GLU A 132 15.65 -3.16 3.99
N LEU A 133 15.33 -3.22 2.70
CA LEU A 133 16.20 -2.73 1.64
C LEU A 133 16.36 -1.20 1.67
N ALA A 134 15.30 -0.46 1.98
CA ALA A 134 15.37 0.99 2.10
C ALA A 134 16.24 1.42 3.29
N LEU A 135 16.08 0.78 4.45
CA LEU A 135 16.94 1.01 5.62
C LEU A 135 18.38 0.58 5.36
N ALA A 136 18.60 -0.55 4.71
CA ALA A 136 19.93 -1.01 4.35
C ALA A 136 20.65 -0.02 3.43
N ALA A 137 19.93 0.64 2.53
CA ALA A 137 20.48 1.72 1.73
C ALA A 137 20.90 2.94 2.58
N THR A 138 20.16 3.26 3.65
CA THR A 138 20.53 4.37 4.54
C THR A 138 21.80 4.05 5.34
N GLU A 139 21.97 2.80 5.78
CA GLU A 139 23.15 2.35 6.49
C GLU A 139 24.38 2.26 5.58
N LYS A 140 24.22 1.73 4.37
CA LYS A 140 25.32 1.57 3.39
C LYS A 140 25.85 2.88 2.87
N TYR A 141 25.02 3.90 2.76
CA TYR A 141 25.37 5.18 2.16
C TYR A 141 25.10 6.35 3.12
N PRO A 142 25.69 6.39 4.34
CA PRO A 142 25.38 7.39 5.36
C PRO A 142 25.69 8.82 4.89
N ASP A 143 26.73 9.01 4.09
CA ASP A 143 27.21 10.33 3.65
C ASP A 143 26.60 10.80 2.33
N LYS A 144 25.83 9.93 1.63
CA LYS A 144 25.19 10.30 0.36
C LYS A 144 23.79 10.87 0.62
N ARG A 145 23.37 11.77 -0.27
CA ARG A 145 21.96 12.16 -0.34
C ARG A 145 21.13 10.96 -0.83
N LYS A 146 20.00 10.77 -0.21
CA LYS A 146 19.10 9.66 -0.50
C LYS A 146 17.73 10.21 -0.84
N HIS A 147 17.20 9.81 -1.98
CA HIS A 147 15.88 10.21 -2.45
C HIS A 147 15.00 8.98 -2.61
N ILE A 148 13.72 9.13 -2.34
CA ILE A 148 12.72 8.14 -2.70
C ILE A 148 11.69 8.75 -3.64
N THR A 149 11.36 8.04 -4.72
CA THR A 149 10.54 8.59 -5.82
C THR A 149 9.06 8.73 -5.47
N ASN A 150 8.62 8.14 -4.37
CA ASN A 150 7.28 8.22 -3.80
C ASN A 150 7.31 7.71 -2.35
N GLU A 151 6.16 7.64 -1.67
CA GLU A 151 6.04 6.85 -0.43
C GLU A 151 6.58 5.43 -0.66
N LEU A 152 7.34 4.92 0.29
CA LEU A 152 7.80 3.52 0.22
C LEU A 152 6.61 2.55 0.23
N LEU A 153 5.69 2.83 1.14
CA LEU A 153 4.43 2.14 1.38
C LEU A 153 3.37 3.18 1.75
N HIS A 154 2.09 2.87 1.57
CA HIS A 154 1.00 3.69 2.11
C HIS A 154 0.89 3.50 3.64
N ASN A 155 1.90 3.96 4.36
CA ASN A 155 1.96 3.98 5.81
C ASN A 155 2.78 5.18 6.30
N PRO A 156 2.14 6.19 6.95
CA PRO A 156 2.83 7.41 7.36
C PRO A 156 4.00 7.15 8.31
N GLY A 157 3.85 6.25 9.28
CA GLY A 157 4.91 5.96 10.24
C GLY A 157 6.16 5.35 9.59
N VAL A 158 5.98 4.45 8.61
CA VAL A 158 7.10 3.90 7.82
C VAL A 158 7.80 5.00 7.02
N ASN A 159 7.03 5.89 6.39
CA ASN A 159 7.61 6.98 5.62
C ASN A 159 8.32 8.01 6.52
N ASN A 160 7.76 8.32 7.69
CA ASN A 160 8.42 9.18 8.69
C ASN A 160 9.74 8.58 9.19
N MET A 161 9.78 7.28 9.46
CA MET A 161 11.01 6.58 9.84
C MET A 161 12.12 6.73 8.79
N LEU A 162 11.77 6.63 7.50
CA LEU A 162 12.74 6.86 6.42
C LEU A 162 13.17 8.33 6.33
N ALA A 163 12.24 9.27 6.53
CA ALA A 163 12.57 10.69 6.58
C ALA A 163 13.54 11.01 7.75
N ASP A 164 13.31 10.42 8.92
CA ASP A 164 14.19 10.55 10.09
C ASP A 164 15.57 9.90 9.85
N ALA A 165 15.63 8.85 9.02
CA ALA A 165 16.87 8.25 8.53
C ALA A 165 17.56 9.06 7.41
N GLY A 166 17.05 10.25 7.09
CA GLY A 166 17.64 11.17 6.12
C GLY A 166 17.30 10.88 4.65
N VAL A 167 16.19 10.19 4.38
CA VAL A 167 15.67 10.00 3.02
C VAL A 167 14.78 11.19 2.65
N GLU A 168 15.07 11.83 1.53
CA GLU A 168 14.27 12.94 0.98
C GLU A 168 13.21 12.39 0.02
N PHE A 169 11.95 12.75 0.25
CA PHE A 169 10.85 12.35 -0.63
C PHE A 169 10.76 13.31 -1.81
N VAL A 170 10.68 12.74 -3.01
CA VAL A 170 10.54 13.53 -4.24
C VAL A 170 9.19 14.23 -4.27
N ASP A 171 9.21 15.53 -4.54
CA ASP A 171 8.00 16.35 -4.61
C ASP A 171 7.12 15.92 -5.80
N LYS A 172 5.81 15.84 -5.57
CA LYS A 172 4.81 15.68 -6.62
C LYS A 172 4.33 17.04 -7.10
N THR A 173 4.05 17.13 -8.39
CA THR A 173 3.41 18.29 -9.00
C THR A 173 1.89 18.14 -9.01
N ALA A 174 1.18 19.27 -9.18
CA ALA A 174 -0.29 19.28 -9.16
C ALA A 174 -0.93 18.42 -10.28
N ASP A 175 -0.21 18.18 -11.36
CA ASP A 175 -0.60 17.34 -12.49
C ASP A 175 -0.21 15.86 -12.33
N GLY A 176 0.36 15.48 -11.15
CA GLY A 176 0.77 14.12 -10.82
C GLY A 176 2.18 13.76 -11.32
N GLY A 177 2.94 14.70 -11.89
CA GLY A 177 4.34 14.53 -12.22
C GLY A 177 5.23 14.50 -10.98
N LYS A 178 6.49 14.13 -11.15
CA LYS A 178 7.52 14.12 -10.09
C LYS A 178 8.65 15.08 -10.44
N ARG A 179 9.25 15.71 -9.43
CA ARG A 179 10.40 16.61 -9.62
C ARG A 179 11.68 15.92 -9.23
N PHE A 180 12.53 15.69 -10.21
CA PHE A 180 13.85 15.08 -10.00
C PHE A 180 14.99 16.11 -10.03
N ASP A 181 14.69 17.40 -10.03
CA ASP A 181 15.67 18.49 -10.12
C ASP A 181 16.69 18.49 -8.97
N ASP A 182 16.31 17.94 -7.83
CA ASP A 182 17.16 17.84 -6.64
C ASP A 182 18.05 16.58 -6.64
N VAL A 183 17.82 15.63 -7.55
CA VAL A 183 18.64 14.41 -7.70
C VAL A 183 19.86 14.70 -8.56
N SER A 184 21.02 14.27 -8.10
CA SER A 184 22.31 14.53 -8.78
C SER A 184 23.13 13.24 -8.94
N PRO A 185 24.05 13.17 -9.92
CA PRO A 185 24.99 12.06 -10.03
C PRO A 185 25.72 11.82 -8.70
N GLY A 186 25.78 10.57 -8.26
CA GLY A 186 26.38 10.17 -6.99
C GLY A 186 25.39 10.02 -5.84
N ASP A 187 24.17 10.55 -5.95
CA ASP A 187 23.08 10.32 -5.00
C ASP A 187 22.57 8.86 -5.03
N VAL A 188 21.77 8.51 -4.05
CA VAL A 188 21.06 7.22 -3.96
C VAL A 188 19.59 7.47 -4.20
N VAL A 189 18.97 6.72 -5.10
CA VAL A 189 17.54 6.78 -5.39
C VAL A 189 16.88 5.46 -5.01
N ILE A 190 15.90 5.51 -4.13
CA ILE A 190 15.11 4.37 -3.70
C ILE A 190 13.82 4.32 -4.53
N LEU A 191 13.57 3.20 -5.17
CA LEU A 191 12.30 2.94 -5.86
C LEU A 191 11.35 2.24 -4.86
N PRO A 192 10.08 2.69 -4.75
CA PRO A 192 9.15 2.19 -3.74
C PRO A 192 8.68 0.76 -4.01
N ALA A 193 7.99 0.16 -3.03
CA ALA A 193 7.41 -1.18 -3.14
C ALA A 193 6.44 -1.34 -4.31
N PHE A 194 5.80 -0.26 -4.74
CA PHE A 194 4.86 -0.22 -5.89
C PHE A 194 5.55 -0.32 -7.25
N GLY A 195 6.88 -0.18 -7.28
CA GLY A 195 7.67 -0.11 -8.49
C GLY A 195 7.85 1.30 -9.05
N ALA A 196 8.54 1.37 -10.17
CA ALA A 196 8.81 2.59 -10.92
C ALA A 196 8.45 2.39 -12.40
N THR A 197 8.15 3.50 -13.09
CA THR A 197 7.93 3.47 -14.53
C THR A 197 9.24 3.20 -15.28
N LEU A 198 9.13 2.69 -16.50
CA LEU A 198 10.31 2.51 -17.36
C LEU A 198 11.06 3.84 -17.59
N ALA A 199 10.30 4.94 -17.71
CA ALA A 199 10.88 6.28 -17.88
C ALA A 199 11.75 6.71 -16.68
N GLU A 200 11.26 6.48 -15.46
CA GLU A 200 12.03 6.74 -14.24
C GLU A 200 13.29 5.88 -14.18
N MET A 201 13.16 4.59 -14.47
CA MET A 201 14.32 3.68 -14.48
C MET A 201 15.38 4.12 -15.50
N GLN A 202 14.97 4.53 -16.72
CA GLN A 202 15.87 5.03 -17.76
C GLN A 202 16.54 6.34 -17.32
N HIS A 203 15.78 7.25 -16.72
CA HIS A 203 16.26 8.53 -16.24
C HIS A 203 17.38 8.36 -15.20
N PHE A 204 17.17 7.51 -14.21
CA PHE A 204 18.16 7.27 -13.16
C PHE A 204 19.41 6.50 -13.66
N ASP A 205 19.21 5.56 -14.58
CA ASP A 205 20.33 4.86 -15.24
C ASP A 205 21.21 5.85 -16.05
N ASP A 206 20.57 6.77 -16.80
CA ASP A 206 21.27 7.81 -17.57
C ASP A 206 22.02 8.82 -16.68
N MET A 207 21.47 9.14 -15.50
CA MET A 207 22.10 9.99 -14.51
C MET A 207 23.28 9.30 -13.80
N GLY A 208 23.38 7.97 -13.87
CA GLY A 208 24.40 7.19 -13.18
C GLY A 208 24.29 7.23 -11.66
N VAL A 209 23.10 7.46 -11.12
CA VAL A 209 22.85 7.40 -9.66
C VAL A 209 22.85 5.95 -9.17
N THR A 210 23.08 5.78 -7.87
CA THR A 210 22.89 4.48 -7.23
C THR A 210 21.39 4.22 -7.06
N THR A 211 20.84 3.21 -7.71
CA THR A 211 19.41 2.87 -7.61
C THR A 211 19.21 1.67 -6.68
N VAL A 212 18.33 1.80 -5.70
CA VAL A 212 17.90 0.73 -4.80
C VAL A 212 16.45 0.40 -5.10
N ASP A 213 16.23 -0.72 -5.75
CA ASP A 213 14.89 -1.19 -6.16
C ASP A 213 14.26 -2.04 -5.06
N THR A 214 13.33 -1.45 -4.32
CA THR A 214 12.58 -2.13 -3.29
C THR A 214 11.27 -2.74 -3.81
N THR A 215 11.02 -2.68 -5.11
CA THR A 215 9.79 -3.20 -5.74
C THR A 215 9.44 -4.59 -5.23
N CYS A 216 8.20 -4.75 -4.78
CA CYS A 216 7.70 -6.02 -4.29
C CYS A 216 7.74 -7.09 -5.41
N PRO A 217 8.22 -8.31 -5.13
CA PRO A 217 8.25 -9.38 -6.13
C PRO A 217 6.90 -9.75 -6.73
N TRP A 218 5.80 -9.54 -6.01
CA TRP A 218 4.44 -9.72 -6.53
C TRP A 218 4.09 -8.69 -7.61
N VAL A 219 4.52 -7.44 -7.46
CA VAL A 219 4.39 -6.39 -8.50
C VAL A 219 5.20 -6.79 -9.73
N THR A 220 6.44 -7.24 -9.53
CA THR A 220 7.28 -7.75 -10.64
C THR A 220 6.65 -8.96 -11.35
N LYS A 221 5.90 -9.81 -10.64
CA LYS A 221 5.13 -10.93 -11.24
C LYS A 221 4.08 -10.41 -12.22
N VAL A 222 3.37 -9.32 -11.87
CA VAL A 222 2.42 -8.67 -12.80
C VAL A 222 3.13 -8.20 -14.06
N TRP A 223 4.28 -7.53 -13.92
CA TRP A 223 5.07 -7.08 -15.08
C TRP A 223 5.52 -8.22 -15.99
N ASN A 224 5.85 -9.39 -15.41
CA ASN A 224 6.18 -10.57 -16.20
C ASN A 224 4.98 -11.15 -16.98
N VAL A 225 3.76 -10.94 -16.48
CA VAL A 225 2.52 -11.27 -17.22
C VAL A 225 2.32 -10.28 -18.37
N VAL A 226 2.47 -8.98 -18.11
CA VAL A 226 2.43 -7.94 -19.15
C VAL A 226 3.44 -8.23 -20.26
N ASP A 227 4.69 -8.57 -19.93
CA ASP A 227 5.71 -8.95 -20.90
C ASP A 227 5.26 -10.09 -21.85
N LYS A 228 4.51 -11.08 -21.32
CA LYS A 228 3.97 -12.19 -22.12
C LYS A 228 2.83 -11.73 -23.04
N GLN A 229 2.01 -10.79 -22.57
CA GLN A 229 0.91 -10.21 -23.35
C GLN A 229 1.45 -9.36 -24.50
N VAL A 230 2.43 -8.47 -24.20
CA VAL A 230 3.11 -7.65 -25.21
C VAL A 230 3.79 -8.54 -26.27
N ALA A 231 4.48 -9.59 -25.86
CA ALA A 231 5.11 -10.54 -26.81
C ALA A 231 4.12 -11.25 -27.73
N LYS A 232 2.83 -11.30 -27.36
CA LYS A 232 1.74 -11.83 -28.18
C LYS A 232 1.00 -10.76 -28.96
N GLY A 233 1.44 -9.51 -28.93
CA GLY A 233 0.77 -8.36 -29.56
C GLY A 233 -0.61 -8.06 -28.96
N MET A 234 -0.79 -8.31 -27.67
CA MET A 234 -2.03 -8.06 -26.95
C MET A 234 -2.02 -6.67 -26.31
N THR A 235 -3.16 -6.03 -26.26
CA THR A 235 -3.43 -4.90 -25.37
C THR A 235 -3.63 -5.40 -23.95
N THR A 236 -3.01 -4.76 -22.97
CA THR A 236 -3.23 -5.09 -21.57
C THR A 236 -4.42 -4.33 -21.00
N VAL A 237 -5.45 -5.06 -20.56
CA VAL A 237 -6.50 -4.54 -19.70
C VAL A 237 -5.97 -4.64 -18.27
N ILE A 238 -5.86 -3.52 -17.55
CA ILE A 238 -5.38 -3.48 -16.18
C ILE A 238 -6.57 -3.23 -15.26
N HIS A 239 -6.92 -4.23 -14.44
CA HIS A 239 -7.88 -4.03 -13.35
C HIS A 239 -7.17 -3.31 -12.19
N GLY A 240 -7.48 -2.04 -11.99
CA GLY A 240 -6.80 -1.20 -11.00
C GLY A 240 -7.24 0.26 -11.02
N LYS A 241 -6.77 0.99 -10.02
CA LYS A 241 -7.00 2.44 -9.91
C LYS A 241 -5.97 3.17 -10.79
N TYR A 242 -6.42 3.87 -11.82
CA TYR A 242 -5.54 4.52 -12.82
C TYR A 242 -4.60 5.59 -12.26
N ALA A 243 -4.91 6.16 -11.08
CA ALA A 243 -4.04 7.11 -10.39
C ALA A 243 -3.10 6.45 -9.36
N HIS A 244 -3.15 5.11 -9.20
CA HIS A 244 -2.29 4.41 -8.25
C HIS A 244 -0.92 4.12 -8.88
N GLU A 245 0.15 4.35 -8.12
CA GLU A 245 1.54 4.22 -8.58
C GLU A 245 1.86 2.85 -9.18
N GLU A 246 1.36 1.77 -8.58
CA GLU A 246 1.54 0.40 -9.10
C GLU A 246 0.90 0.21 -10.48
N ALA A 247 -0.30 0.78 -10.68
CA ALA A 247 -1.00 0.69 -11.96
C ALA A 247 -0.27 1.52 -13.04
N ILE A 248 0.22 2.71 -12.68
CA ILE A 248 1.03 3.58 -13.55
C ILE A 248 2.34 2.88 -13.92
N ALA A 249 3.05 2.30 -12.95
CA ALA A 249 4.28 1.56 -13.21
C ALA A 249 4.02 0.37 -14.15
N THR A 250 2.98 -0.42 -13.89
CA THR A 250 2.58 -1.56 -14.75
C THR A 250 2.24 -1.12 -16.18
N ALA A 251 1.49 -0.03 -16.33
CA ALA A 251 1.11 0.53 -17.63
C ALA A 251 2.32 0.95 -18.47
N SER A 252 3.39 1.41 -17.82
CA SER A 252 4.61 1.84 -18.52
C SER A 252 5.32 0.73 -19.29
N TYR A 253 5.08 -0.53 -18.90
CA TYR A 253 5.63 -1.72 -19.57
C TYR A 253 4.75 -2.25 -20.70
N CYS A 254 3.49 -1.76 -20.81
CA CYS A 254 2.59 -2.12 -21.89
C CYS A 254 2.91 -1.34 -23.17
N ASP A 255 2.68 -1.93 -24.35
CA ASP A 255 2.66 -1.19 -25.61
C ASP A 255 1.33 -0.44 -25.74
N ASN A 256 0.22 -1.17 -25.52
CA ASN A 256 -1.11 -0.60 -25.45
C ASN A 256 -1.80 -1.10 -24.18
N TYR A 257 -2.52 -0.21 -23.52
CA TYR A 257 -3.31 -0.57 -22.33
C TYR A 257 -4.58 0.24 -22.21
N ILE A 258 -5.53 -0.32 -21.48
CA ILE A 258 -6.69 0.36 -20.91
C ILE A 258 -6.87 -0.13 -19.47
N MET A 259 -7.12 0.78 -18.55
CA MET A 259 -7.38 0.45 -17.14
C MET A 259 -8.88 0.47 -16.89
N VAL A 260 -9.36 -0.51 -16.14
CA VAL A 260 -10.73 -0.60 -15.64
C VAL A 260 -10.71 -0.70 -14.11
N LYS A 261 -11.51 0.14 -13.48
CA LYS A 261 -11.53 0.25 -12.01
C LYS A 261 -12.38 -0.85 -11.35
N ASN A 262 -13.40 -1.32 -12.05
CA ASN A 262 -14.38 -2.28 -11.55
C ASN A 262 -15.07 -3.01 -12.72
N ILE A 263 -16.00 -3.91 -12.35
CA ILE A 263 -16.77 -4.70 -13.30
C ILE A 263 -17.61 -3.82 -14.25
N ASP A 264 -18.20 -2.71 -13.79
CA ASP A 264 -19.04 -1.82 -14.61
C ASP A 264 -18.22 -1.17 -15.74
N GLU A 265 -16.97 -0.76 -15.44
CA GLU A 265 -16.07 -0.22 -16.46
C GLU A 265 -15.61 -1.30 -17.44
N ALA A 266 -15.39 -2.52 -16.96
CA ALA A 266 -15.09 -3.67 -17.81
C ALA A 266 -16.26 -4.01 -18.74
N GLU A 267 -17.51 -4.00 -18.23
CA GLU A 267 -18.71 -4.17 -19.04
C GLU A 267 -18.85 -3.09 -20.12
N TYR A 268 -18.51 -1.85 -19.77
CA TYR A 268 -18.54 -0.75 -20.74
C TYR A 268 -17.60 -1.03 -21.92
N VAL A 269 -16.37 -1.48 -21.65
CA VAL A 269 -15.40 -1.85 -22.70
C VAL A 269 -15.90 -3.06 -23.50
N CYS A 270 -16.42 -4.09 -22.84
CA CYS A 270 -16.94 -5.30 -23.48
C CYS A 270 -18.14 -5.02 -24.40
N ARG A 271 -19.05 -4.14 -24.00
CA ARG A 271 -20.17 -3.69 -24.86
C ARG A 271 -19.67 -3.05 -26.14
N TYR A 272 -18.63 -2.24 -26.07
CA TYR A 272 -18.02 -1.65 -27.27
C TYR A 272 -17.39 -2.73 -28.17
N ILE A 273 -16.64 -3.69 -27.59
CA ILE A 273 -16.06 -4.80 -28.37
C ILE A 273 -17.13 -5.54 -29.17
N LEU A 274 -18.30 -5.82 -28.56
CA LEU A 274 -19.39 -6.54 -29.21
C LEU A 274 -20.08 -5.70 -30.31
N ASN A 275 -20.31 -4.41 -30.03
CA ASN A 275 -21.10 -3.52 -30.89
C ASN A 275 -20.35 -2.19 -31.08
N PRO A 276 -19.26 -2.16 -31.88
CA PRO A 276 -18.53 -0.94 -32.15
C PRO A 276 -19.39 0.02 -33.04
N THR A 277 -19.49 1.28 -32.58
CA THR A 277 -20.10 2.39 -33.37
C THR A 277 -19.20 3.63 -33.25
N PRO A 278 -19.28 4.57 -34.22
CA PRO A 278 -18.49 5.80 -34.13
C PRO A 278 -18.74 6.58 -32.84
N GLU A 279 -20.00 6.73 -32.42
CA GLU A 279 -20.40 7.41 -31.18
C GLU A 279 -19.92 6.66 -29.96
N GLY A 280 -19.97 5.32 -29.95
CA GLY A 280 -19.45 4.46 -28.91
C GLY A 280 -17.93 4.57 -28.77
N LYS A 281 -17.22 4.72 -29.90
CA LYS A 281 -15.76 4.96 -29.93
C LYS A 281 -15.41 6.28 -29.24
N GLU A 282 -16.06 7.37 -29.64
CA GLU A 282 -15.83 8.69 -29.03
C GLU A 282 -16.13 8.68 -27.53
N ALA A 283 -17.25 8.07 -27.12
CA ALA A 283 -17.65 7.96 -25.73
C ALA A 283 -16.64 7.13 -24.89
N LEU A 284 -16.13 6.01 -25.44
CA LEU A 284 -15.10 5.20 -24.79
C LEU A 284 -13.80 5.99 -24.62
N LEU A 285 -13.32 6.63 -25.67
CA LEU A 285 -12.10 7.45 -25.63
C LEU A 285 -12.24 8.59 -24.63
N ALA A 286 -13.38 9.26 -24.57
CA ALA A 286 -13.64 10.32 -23.59
C ALA A 286 -13.66 9.79 -22.16
N LYS A 287 -14.37 8.65 -21.92
CA LYS A 287 -14.48 8.04 -20.58
C LYS A 287 -13.14 7.60 -20.02
N PHE A 288 -12.30 6.97 -20.84
CA PHE A 288 -11.02 6.40 -20.43
C PHE A 288 -9.80 7.27 -20.77
N ALA A 289 -9.99 8.56 -21.09
CA ALA A 289 -8.93 9.47 -21.52
C ALA A 289 -7.68 9.48 -20.61
N LYS A 290 -7.87 9.30 -19.29
CA LYS A 290 -6.80 9.23 -18.28
C LYS A 290 -6.36 7.80 -17.93
N ALA A 291 -7.02 6.79 -18.52
CA ALA A 291 -6.89 5.39 -18.17
C ALA A 291 -6.47 4.50 -19.35
N MET A 292 -5.90 5.08 -20.39
CA MET A 292 -5.46 4.34 -21.58
C MET A 292 -4.15 4.91 -22.12
N SER A 293 -3.46 4.12 -22.94
CA SER A 293 -2.24 4.54 -23.62
C SER A 293 -2.49 5.66 -24.64
N LYS A 294 -1.48 6.52 -24.83
CA LYS A 294 -1.51 7.59 -25.84
C LYS A 294 -1.73 7.00 -27.25
N GLY A 295 -2.65 7.56 -28.02
CA GLY A 295 -2.96 7.05 -29.36
C GLY A 295 -3.78 5.76 -29.39
N PHE A 296 -4.45 5.40 -28.29
CA PHE A 296 -5.30 4.21 -28.21
C PHE A 296 -6.44 4.26 -29.22
N ASP A 297 -6.51 3.25 -30.07
CA ASP A 297 -7.63 3.05 -30.99
C ASP A 297 -8.40 1.78 -30.59
N PRO A 298 -9.62 1.90 -30.03
CA PRO A 298 -10.36 0.74 -29.55
C PRO A 298 -10.74 -0.26 -30.65
N ASP A 299 -10.88 0.17 -31.93
CA ASP A 299 -11.19 -0.74 -33.04
C ASP A 299 -10.02 -1.68 -33.34
N VAL A 300 -8.79 -1.23 -33.10
CA VAL A 300 -7.56 -2.00 -33.34
C VAL A 300 -7.11 -2.70 -32.06
N HIS A 301 -7.02 -1.93 -30.97
CA HIS A 301 -6.34 -2.38 -29.77
C HIS A 301 -7.21 -3.31 -28.90
N LEU A 302 -8.55 -3.28 -29.05
CA LEU A 302 -9.42 -4.20 -28.31
C LEU A 302 -9.70 -5.52 -29.05
N ALA A 303 -9.08 -5.75 -30.22
CA ALA A 303 -9.23 -7.00 -30.95
C ALA A 303 -8.53 -8.19 -30.28
N LYS A 304 -7.54 -7.94 -29.43
CA LYS A 304 -6.76 -8.97 -28.72
C LYS A 304 -6.28 -8.42 -27.39
N VAL A 305 -6.76 -8.96 -26.28
CA VAL A 305 -6.51 -8.39 -24.96
C VAL A 305 -6.01 -9.43 -23.96
N GLY A 306 -5.20 -8.99 -23.02
CA GLY A 306 -4.78 -9.76 -21.86
C GLY A 306 -5.14 -9.02 -20.57
N LEU A 307 -5.61 -9.74 -19.54
CA LEU A 307 -5.91 -9.15 -18.24
C LEU A 307 -4.67 -9.17 -17.34
N ALA A 308 -4.39 -8.04 -16.71
CA ALA A 308 -3.48 -7.87 -15.57
C ALA A 308 -4.21 -7.09 -14.48
N ASN A 309 -3.67 -7.04 -13.27
CA ASN A 309 -4.31 -6.33 -12.15
C ASN A 309 -3.28 -5.64 -11.26
N GLN A 310 -3.71 -4.59 -10.59
CA GLN A 310 -3.07 -4.07 -9.40
C GLN A 310 -3.17 -5.14 -8.29
N THR A 311 -2.07 -5.43 -7.59
CA THR A 311 -1.95 -6.59 -6.69
C THR A 311 -2.91 -6.56 -5.50
N THR A 312 -3.46 -5.39 -5.18
CA THR A 312 -4.33 -5.15 -4.03
C THR A 312 -5.83 -5.17 -4.36
N MET A 313 -6.23 -5.46 -5.60
CA MET A 313 -7.64 -5.51 -6.00
C MET A 313 -8.35 -6.79 -5.47
N TYR A 314 -9.67 -6.79 -5.51
CA TYR A 314 -10.46 -7.97 -5.15
C TYR A 314 -10.26 -9.10 -6.15
N LYS A 315 -9.84 -10.27 -5.67
CA LYS A 315 -9.64 -11.47 -6.51
C LYS A 315 -10.91 -11.89 -7.23
N LYS A 316 -12.04 -11.95 -6.50
CA LYS A 316 -13.34 -12.33 -7.08
C LYS A 316 -13.75 -11.40 -8.20
N GLU A 317 -13.54 -10.09 -8.04
CA GLU A 317 -13.85 -9.09 -9.07
C GLU A 317 -12.92 -9.22 -10.28
N THR A 318 -11.60 -9.38 -10.05
CA THR A 318 -10.65 -9.63 -11.13
C THR A 318 -11.01 -10.87 -11.93
N GLN A 319 -11.43 -11.95 -11.26
CA GLN A 319 -11.88 -13.19 -11.92
C GLN A 319 -13.18 -12.96 -12.72
N ALA A 320 -14.14 -12.19 -12.17
CA ALA A 320 -15.38 -11.85 -12.86
C ALA A 320 -15.09 -11.01 -14.12
N ILE A 321 -14.21 -10.02 -14.03
CA ILE A 321 -13.75 -9.21 -15.17
C ILE A 321 -13.06 -10.12 -16.21
N GLY A 322 -12.19 -11.01 -15.78
CA GLY A 322 -11.55 -11.98 -16.67
C GLY A 322 -12.56 -12.85 -17.42
N LYS A 323 -13.56 -13.37 -16.69
CA LYS A 323 -14.63 -14.18 -17.30
C LYS A 323 -15.49 -13.37 -18.28
N LEU A 324 -15.78 -12.11 -17.95
CA LEU A 324 -16.51 -11.22 -18.81
C LEU A 324 -15.78 -10.98 -20.15
N PHE A 325 -14.48 -10.66 -20.12
CA PHE A 325 -13.68 -10.50 -21.34
C PHE A 325 -13.57 -11.81 -22.12
N GLU A 326 -13.37 -12.94 -21.46
CA GLU A 326 -13.33 -14.26 -22.11
C GLU A 326 -14.61 -14.53 -22.90
N LEU A 327 -15.78 -14.37 -22.26
CA LEU A 327 -17.08 -14.57 -22.89
C LEU A 327 -17.32 -13.57 -24.03
N THR A 328 -16.90 -12.33 -23.87
CA THR A 328 -16.97 -11.29 -24.89
C THR A 328 -16.16 -11.68 -26.14
N MET A 329 -14.94 -12.19 -25.93
CA MET A 329 -14.09 -12.62 -27.04
C MET A 329 -14.64 -13.90 -27.73
N ILE A 330 -15.18 -14.84 -26.98
CA ILE A 330 -15.85 -16.03 -27.54
C ILE A 330 -17.06 -15.60 -28.39
N GLN A 331 -17.87 -14.66 -27.91
CA GLN A 331 -19.03 -14.17 -28.67
C GLN A 331 -18.61 -13.40 -29.92
N LYS A 332 -17.58 -12.57 -29.86
CA LYS A 332 -17.13 -11.73 -30.98
C LYS A 332 -16.32 -12.52 -32.02
N TYR A 333 -15.51 -13.46 -31.57
CA TYR A 333 -14.52 -14.19 -32.36
C TYR A 333 -14.56 -15.70 -32.05
N PRO A 334 -15.65 -16.40 -32.37
CA PRO A 334 -15.88 -17.79 -31.95
C PRO A 334 -14.79 -18.78 -32.44
N GLU A 335 -14.15 -18.47 -33.58
CA GLU A 335 -13.18 -19.38 -34.20
C GLU A 335 -11.76 -19.28 -33.60
N ASP A 336 -11.39 -18.12 -33.04
CA ASP A 336 -10.02 -17.86 -32.56
C ASP A 336 -9.95 -17.15 -31.19
N ALA A 337 -11.01 -17.24 -30.40
CA ALA A 337 -11.14 -16.58 -29.10
C ALA A 337 -9.99 -16.89 -28.13
N SER A 338 -9.48 -18.13 -28.16
CA SER A 338 -8.35 -18.56 -27.31
C SER A 338 -7.04 -17.81 -27.59
N ASP A 339 -6.87 -17.32 -28.81
CA ASP A 339 -5.70 -16.51 -29.19
C ASP A 339 -5.91 -15.01 -28.92
N ARG A 340 -7.14 -14.61 -28.57
CA ARG A 340 -7.52 -13.19 -28.39
C ARG A 340 -7.66 -12.79 -26.93
N PHE A 341 -7.72 -13.74 -26.02
CA PHE A 341 -7.81 -13.43 -24.60
C PHE A 341 -6.90 -14.31 -23.76
N VAL A 342 -6.26 -13.69 -22.75
CA VAL A 342 -5.50 -14.39 -21.71
C VAL A 342 -5.64 -13.65 -20.38
N ALA A 343 -5.87 -14.41 -19.32
CA ALA A 343 -5.84 -13.91 -17.95
C ALA A 343 -4.92 -14.78 -17.09
N PHE A 344 -4.26 -14.13 -16.14
CA PHE A 344 -3.43 -14.81 -15.13
C PHE A 344 -3.83 -14.30 -13.74
N ASP A 345 -3.84 -15.18 -12.77
CA ASP A 345 -4.01 -14.80 -11.36
C ASP A 345 -2.72 -14.13 -10.86
N THR A 346 -2.80 -12.83 -10.66
CA THR A 346 -1.70 -11.99 -10.19
C THR A 346 -2.06 -11.18 -8.95
N ILE A 347 -3.21 -11.46 -8.32
CA ILE A 347 -3.53 -10.92 -7.01
C ILE A 347 -2.50 -11.44 -6.00
N CYS A 348 -2.04 -10.56 -5.13
CA CYS A 348 -1.08 -10.90 -4.10
C CYS A 348 -1.71 -11.79 -3.03
N ASP A 349 -1.02 -12.91 -2.66
CA ASP A 349 -1.51 -13.81 -1.61
C ASP A 349 -1.71 -13.07 -0.28
N ALA A 350 -0.81 -12.14 0.06
CA ALA A 350 -0.94 -11.33 1.28
C ALA A 350 -2.21 -10.48 1.30
N THR A 351 -2.66 -9.99 0.14
CA THR A 351 -3.96 -9.29 0.02
C THR A 351 -5.11 -10.28 0.23
N GLN A 352 -5.05 -11.43 -0.43
CA GLN A 352 -6.14 -12.40 -0.40
C GLN A 352 -6.35 -12.99 1.01
N VAL A 353 -5.28 -13.44 1.67
CA VAL A 353 -5.41 -14.09 2.99
C VAL A 353 -5.97 -13.12 4.05
N ARG A 354 -5.69 -11.81 3.95
CA ARG A 354 -6.26 -10.81 4.85
C ARG A 354 -7.74 -10.54 4.57
N GLN A 355 -8.12 -10.52 3.30
CA GLN A 355 -9.53 -10.42 2.90
C GLN A 355 -10.31 -11.65 3.36
N ASP A 356 -9.75 -12.85 3.21
CA ASP A 356 -10.35 -14.10 3.68
C ASP A 356 -10.50 -14.10 5.21
N ALA A 357 -9.47 -13.68 5.95
CA ALA A 357 -9.48 -13.65 7.41
C ALA A 357 -10.55 -12.68 7.98
N ILE A 358 -10.73 -11.50 7.37
CA ILE A 358 -11.82 -10.60 7.79
C ILE A 358 -13.18 -11.15 7.38
N GLN A 359 -13.29 -11.83 6.24
CA GLN A 359 -14.50 -12.52 5.81
C GLN A 359 -14.88 -13.64 6.79
N GLU A 360 -13.90 -14.42 7.25
CA GLU A 360 -14.11 -15.45 8.28
C GLU A 360 -14.54 -14.84 9.62
N MET A 361 -13.91 -13.73 10.03
CA MET A 361 -14.29 -13.02 11.26
C MET A 361 -15.76 -12.59 11.23
N ILE A 362 -16.25 -12.03 10.13
CA ILE A 362 -17.63 -11.56 10.02
C ILE A 362 -18.64 -12.70 9.86
N GLN A 363 -18.22 -13.89 9.43
CA GLN A 363 -19.07 -15.08 9.34
C GLN A 363 -19.15 -15.87 10.65
N ASP A 364 -18.25 -15.63 11.60
CA ASP A 364 -18.29 -16.25 12.92
C ASP A 364 -19.48 -15.69 13.72
N PRO A 365 -20.35 -16.53 14.30
CA PRO A 365 -21.48 -16.07 15.11
C PRO A 365 -21.10 -15.10 16.24
N LYS A 366 -19.88 -15.19 16.76
CA LYS A 366 -19.36 -14.28 17.79
C LYS A 366 -19.13 -12.85 17.27
N VAL A 367 -19.21 -12.59 15.98
CA VAL A 367 -19.08 -11.22 15.42
C VAL A 367 -20.20 -10.31 15.90
N ASP A 368 -21.39 -10.85 16.15
CA ASP A 368 -22.53 -10.08 16.65
C ASP A 368 -22.34 -9.57 18.09
N GLU A 369 -21.35 -10.11 18.80
CA GLU A 369 -20.93 -9.63 20.11
C GLU A 369 -19.94 -8.45 20.04
N LEU A 370 -19.38 -8.15 18.86
CA LEU A 370 -18.43 -7.05 18.67
C LEU A 370 -19.17 -5.70 18.59
N ASP A 371 -18.68 -4.72 19.32
CA ASP A 371 -19.20 -3.37 19.28
C ASP A 371 -18.85 -2.70 17.94
N PHE A 372 -17.63 -2.93 17.47
CA PHE A 372 -17.14 -2.47 16.16
C PHE A 372 -15.89 -3.25 15.73
N ILE A 373 -15.48 -3.03 14.50
CA ILE A 373 -14.21 -3.53 13.95
C ILE A 373 -13.27 -2.34 13.73
N LEU A 374 -12.09 -2.42 14.32
CA LEU A 374 -10.99 -1.45 14.13
C LEU A 374 -10.05 -1.95 13.04
N VAL A 375 -9.91 -1.16 11.99
CA VAL A 375 -8.98 -1.43 10.88
C VAL A 375 -7.84 -0.42 10.95
N VAL A 376 -6.61 -0.92 11.17
CA VAL A 376 -5.41 -0.07 11.29
C VAL A 376 -4.61 -0.13 9.99
N GLY A 377 -4.32 1.03 9.39
CA GLY A 377 -3.46 1.11 8.22
C GLY A 377 -3.66 2.38 7.40
N GLY A 378 -2.69 2.68 6.55
CA GLY A 378 -2.66 3.94 5.80
C GLY A 378 -3.94 4.23 5.04
N PHE A 379 -4.39 5.47 5.09
CA PHE A 379 -5.63 5.90 4.44
C PHE A 379 -5.62 5.69 2.92
N ASP A 380 -4.47 5.79 2.27
CA ASP A 380 -4.32 5.62 0.83
C ASP A 380 -4.02 4.17 0.40
N SER A 381 -3.93 3.24 1.38
CA SER A 381 -3.72 1.83 1.12
C SER A 381 -4.98 1.17 0.56
N SER A 382 -4.91 0.68 -0.68
CA SER A 382 -6.00 -0.09 -1.29
C SER A 382 -6.30 -1.39 -0.54
N ASN A 383 -5.28 -2.09 -0.03
CA ASN A 383 -5.48 -3.28 0.78
C ASN A 383 -6.27 -2.96 2.05
N THR A 384 -5.88 -1.90 2.78
CA THR A 384 -6.59 -1.48 3.99
C THR A 384 -8.03 -1.06 3.69
N ALA A 385 -8.27 -0.31 2.61
CA ALA A 385 -9.61 0.10 2.22
C ALA A 385 -10.55 -1.10 2.04
N HIS A 386 -10.09 -2.18 1.39
CA HIS A 386 -10.88 -3.39 1.23
C HIS A 386 -11.18 -4.10 2.55
N LEU A 387 -10.27 -4.04 3.54
CA LEU A 387 -10.54 -4.59 4.88
C LEU A 387 -11.60 -3.78 5.65
N VAL A 388 -11.85 -2.54 5.26
CA VAL A 388 -12.95 -1.69 5.77
C VAL A 388 -14.25 -1.98 5.02
N GLU A 389 -14.20 -2.09 3.69
CA GLU A 389 -15.36 -2.34 2.83
C GLU A 389 -16.07 -3.66 3.17
N ILE A 390 -15.31 -4.75 3.35
CA ILE A 390 -15.86 -6.09 3.60
C ILE A 390 -16.79 -6.14 4.83
N PRO A 391 -16.38 -5.72 6.04
CA PRO A 391 -17.28 -5.75 7.20
C PRO A 391 -18.35 -4.66 7.14
N HIS A 392 -18.09 -3.51 6.52
CA HIS A 392 -19.11 -2.47 6.32
C HIS A 392 -20.26 -2.98 5.44
N ASP A 393 -19.97 -3.66 4.33
CA ASP A 393 -20.96 -4.24 3.41
C ASP A 393 -21.77 -5.35 4.09
N ALA A 394 -21.20 -5.99 5.12
CA ALA A 394 -21.89 -6.94 6.00
C ALA A 394 -22.71 -6.25 7.11
N GLY A 395 -22.83 -4.91 7.09
CA GLY A 395 -23.61 -4.13 8.05
C GLY A 395 -22.95 -3.97 9.43
N LYS A 396 -21.63 -4.15 9.53
CA LYS A 396 -20.89 -3.97 10.79
C LYS A 396 -20.39 -2.53 10.92
N THR A 397 -20.33 -2.03 12.17
CA THR A 397 -19.67 -0.75 12.47
C THR A 397 -18.15 -0.92 12.31
N VAL A 398 -17.51 -0.02 11.55
CA VAL A 398 -16.08 -0.10 11.25
C VAL A 398 -15.42 1.26 11.42
N PHE A 399 -14.29 1.29 12.09
CA PHE A 399 -13.42 2.47 12.18
C PHE A 399 -12.10 2.21 11.47
N HIS A 400 -11.75 3.08 10.52
CA HIS A 400 -10.47 3.03 9.80
C HIS A 400 -9.55 4.13 10.32
N ILE A 401 -8.49 3.76 11.02
CA ILE A 401 -7.44 4.66 11.50
C ILE A 401 -6.10 4.34 10.83
N ASN A 402 -5.25 5.35 10.63
CA ASN A 402 -3.92 5.12 10.06
C ASN A 402 -2.82 4.91 11.12
N GLU A 403 -3.02 5.39 12.34
CA GLU A 403 -2.05 5.34 13.45
C GLU A 403 -2.78 5.55 14.79
N GLY A 404 -2.09 5.28 15.91
CA GLY A 404 -2.66 5.38 17.25
C GLY A 404 -3.08 6.81 17.62
N ASP A 405 -2.41 7.84 17.08
CA ASP A 405 -2.74 9.26 17.33
C ASP A 405 -4.13 9.67 16.80
N CYS A 406 -4.77 8.81 16.01
CA CYS A 406 -6.17 8.96 15.63
C CYS A 406 -7.13 8.81 16.83
N ILE A 407 -6.73 8.07 17.86
CA ILE A 407 -7.46 7.87 19.12
C ILE A 407 -7.05 8.97 20.09
N ARG A 408 -8.00 9.86 20.44
CA ARG A 408 -7.73 11.06 21.20
C ARG A 408 -8.22 10.96 22.64
N GLU A 409 -7.56 11.67 23.54
CA GLU A 409 -7.87 11.68 24.98
C GLU A 409 -9.27 12.22 25.32
N ASP A 410 -9.86 13.02 24.44
CA ASP A 410 -11.19 13.61 24.59
C ASP A 410 -12.35 12.68 24.19
N ASN A 411 -12.10 11.39 24.05
CA ASN A 411 -13.05 10.39 23.56
C ASN A 411 -13.50 10.67 22.12
N SER A 412 -12.62 11.25 21.29
CA SER A 412 -12.88 11.36 19.86
C SER A 412 -11.93 10.46 19.06
N VAL A 413 -12.36 10.07 17.85
CA VAL A 413 -11.55 9.31 16.90
C VAL A 413 -11.53 9.98 15.54
N LYS A 414 -10.31 10.15 14.98
CA LYS A 414 -10.11 10.58 13.60
C LYS A 414 -10.07 9.33 12.72
N HIS A 415 -11.04 9.16 11.84
CA HIS A 415 -11.11 8.00 10.98
C HIS A 415 -11.51 8.34 9.55
N ARG A 416 -11.24 7.44 8.60
CA ARG A 416 -11.60 7.61 7.19
C ARG A 416 -12.88 6.86 6.87
N LEU A 417 -13.80 7.55 6.21
CA LEU A 417 -15.04 6.97 5.67
C LEU A 417 -14.79 6.29 4.31
N LEU A 418 -15.73 5.45 3.87
CA LEU A 418 -15.65 4.77 2.56
C LEU A 418 -15.64 5.72 1.38
N ASN A 419 -16.28 6.89 1.49
CA ASN A 419 -16.24 7.93 0.45
C ASN A 419 -14.87 8.63 0.32
N GLY A 420 -13.94 8.33 1.25
CA GLY A 420 -12.60 8.89 1.29
C GLY A 420 -12.42 10.06 2.25
N ASP A 421 -13.50 10.62 2.79
CA ASP A 421 -13.43 11.72 3.73
C ASP A 421 -12.82 11.28 5.07
N VAL A 422 -11.98 12.12 5.65
CA VAL A 422 -11.43 11.92 7.00
C VAL A 422 -12.22 12.81 7.95
N VAL A 423 -12.86 12.18 8.92
CA VAL A 423 -13.74 12.82 9.89
C VAL A 423 -13.26 12.59 11.32
N ILE A 424 -13.80 13.38 12.25
CA ILE A 424 -13.62 13.19 13.68
C ILE A 424 -14.99 12.88 14.27
N GLU A 425 -15.09 11.71 14.92
CA GLU A 425 -16.28 11.28 15.63
C GLU A 425 -16.04 11.43 17.13
N ASN A 426 -16.96 12.12 17.83
CA ASN A 426 -16.88 12.38 19.26
C ASN A 426 -17.67 11.32 20.03
N ASP A 427 -17.32 11.10 21.28
CA ASP A 427 -18.00 10.15 22.19
C ASP A 427 -18.11 8.75 21.62
N TRP A 428 -17.07 8.31 20.89
CA TRP A 428 -17.09 7.07 20.12
C TRP A 428 -17.00 5.79 21.00
N LEU A 429 -16.43 5.90 22.21
CA LEU A 429 -16.38 4.78 23.15
C LEU A 429 -17.45 4.96 24.24
N PRO A 430 -18.30 3.94 24.51
CA PRO A 430 -19.22 3.96 25.64
C PRO A 430 -18.44 3.92 26.97
N THR A 431 -18.97 4.63 27.98
CA THR A 431 -18.32 4.78 29.29
C THR A 431 -18.86 3.83 30.34
N ASP A 432 -20.05 3.25 30.10
CA ASP A 432 -20.91 2.55 31.08
C ASP A 432 -20.88 1.04 30.96
N ARG A 433 -20.14 0.47 30.02
CA ARG A 433 -20.07 -0.98 29.78
C ARG A 433 -18.72 -1.39 29.20
N PRO A 434 -18.31 -2.67 29.34
CA PRO A 434 -17.12 -3.20 28.67
C PRO A 434 -17.28 -3.18 27.15
N LEU A 435 -16.16 -3.28 26.44
CA LEU A 435 -16.07 -3.30 24.98
C LEU A 435 -15.54 -4.63 24.45
N LYS A 436 -16.07 -5.05 23.30
CA LYS A 436 -15.53 -6.13 22.48
C LYS A 436 -15.25 -5.60 21.07
N ILE A 437 -14.03 -5.70 20.62
CA ILE A 437 -13.54 -5.05 19.40
C ILE A 437 -12.88 -6.09 18.49
N GLY A 438 -13.35 -6.18 17.23
CA GLY A 438 -12.63 -6.88 16.18
C GLY A 438 -11.45 -6.03 15.69
N VAL A 439 -10.30 -6.64 15.41
CA VAL A 439 -9.09 -5.91 14.97
C VAL A 439 -8.50 -6.58 13.75
N THR A 440 -8.21 -5.78 12.74
CA THR A 440 -7.37 -6.18 11.59
C THR A 440 -6.49 -5.03 11.15
N SER A 441 -5.53 -5.30 10.28
CA SER A 441 -4.66 -4.25 9.75
C SER A 441 -4.16 -4.56 8.35
N GLY A 442 -3.81 -3.48 7.63
CA GLY A 442 -3.36 -3.57 6.25
C GLY A 442 -1.97 -4.20 6.11
N ALA A 443 -1.69 -4.74 4.92
CA ALA A 443 -0.43 -5.42 4.57
C ALA A 443 0.82 -4.51 4.61
N SER A 444 0.64 -3.21 4.73
CA SER A 444 1.70 -2.21 4.91
C SER A 444 1.85 -1.69 6.35
N THR A 445 1.14 -2.31 7.32
CA THR A 445 1.06 -1.81 8.70
C THR A 445 1.90 -2.66 9.64
N PRO A 446 2.98 -2.10 10.23
CA PRO A 446 3.75 -2.78 11.26
C PRO A 446 2.93 -3.14 12.50
N ASP A 447 3.24 -4.27 13.11
CA ASP A 447 2.56 -4.75 14.32
C ASP A 447 2.65 -3.77 15.50
N ALA A 448 3.78 -3.06 15.62
CA ALA A 448 3.97 -2.05 16.64
C ALA A 448 2.93 -0.91 16.56
N TYR A 449 2.48 -0.55 15.37
CA TYR A 449 1.48 0.51 15.20
C TYR A 449 0.07 0.04 15.54
N VAL A 450 -0.20 -1.24 15.29
CA VAL A 450 -1.43 -1.87 15.78
C VAL A 450 -1.43 -1.92 17.30
N GLN A 451 -0.32 -2.35 17.91
CA GLN A 451 -0.16 -2.37 19.38
C GLN A 451 -0.38 -0.99 19.98
N ASP A 452 0.26 0.07 19.44
CA ASP A 452 0.10 1.45 19.92
C ASP A 452 -1.37 1.88 19.89
N ALA A 453 -2.10 1.58 18.83
CA ALA A 453 -3.53 1.87 18.73
C ALA A 453 -4.34 1.14 19.81
N LEU A 454 -4.07 -0.16 20.04
CA LEU A 454 -4.76 -0.95 21.07
C LEU A 454 -4.45 -0.45 22.50
N GLU A 455 -3.20 -0.11 22.79
CA GLU A 455 -2.78 0.41 24.09
C GLU A 455 -3.45 1.78 24.37
N ARG A 456 -3.47 2.67 23.40
CA ARG A 456 -4.16 3.98 23.51
C ARG A 456 -5.65 3.82 23.76
N LEU A 457 -6.29 2.88 23.08
CA LEU A 457 -7.70 2.59 23.27
C LEU A 457 -7.95 2.06 24.70
N VAL A 458 -7.10 1.18 25.23
CA VAL A 458 -7.21 0.70 26.63
C VAL A 458 -7.04 1.84 27.63
N LEU A 459 -6.03 2.72 27.41
CA LEU A 459 -5.79 3.87 28.28
C LEU A 459 -6.96 4.87 28.24
N LEU A 460 -7.47 5.19 27.06
CA LEU A 460 -8.64 6.04 26.90
C LEU A 460 -9.85 5.44 27.63
N LYS A 461 -10.15 4.16 27.38
CA LYS A 461 -11.28 3.47 28.01
C LYS A 461 -11.20 3.46 29.52
N ALA A 462 -10.01 3.26 30.08
CA ALA A 462 -9.79 3.34 31.53
C ALA A 462 -9.99 4.78 32.08
N ALA A 463 -9.60 5.80 31.32
CA ALA A 463 -9.74 7.19 31.73
C ALA A 463 -11.20 7.68 31.73
N ILE A 464 -12.01 7.23 30.78
CA ILE A 464 -13.39 7.70 30.60
C ILE A 464 -14.42 6.86 31.33
N SER A 465 -14.08 5.63 31.78
CA SER A 465 -15.03 4.75 32.49
C SER A 465 -15.09 5.11 33.97
N PRO A 466 -16.27 5.25 34.58
CA PRO A 466 -16.41 5.48 36.01
C PRO A 466 -15.73 4.36 36.80
N ALA A 467 -15.06 4.71 37.89
CA ALA A 467 -14.57 3.71 38.84
C ALA A 467 -15.77 2.89 39.34
N ALA A 468 -15.67 1.56 39.29
CA ALA A 468 -16.70 0.64 39.77
C ALA A 468 -16.85 0.72 41.29
#